data_402820300c461f038375a51a8658b674
#
_entry.id   402820300c461f038375a51a8658b674
#
_cell.length_a   1.000
_cell.length_b   1.000
_cell.length_c   1.000
_cell.angle_alpha   90.00
_cell.angle_beta   90.00
_cell.angle_gamma   90.00
#
_symmetry.space_group_name_H-M   'P 1'
#
loop_
_entity.id
_entity.type
_entity.pdbx_description
1 polymer ?
#
loop_
_entity_poly.entity_id
_entity_poly.type
_entity_poly.pdbx_seq_one_letter_code
_entity_poly.pdbx_strand_id
1 'polypeptide(L)'
;MNTTEFLSIATAICPDRTAIIFDAKRYTFTELSERVNKLADALSQLKVKKGDRVAILEVNCSEYVEAYFATAKIGGVFVPLNFRAREAEVAHMLNNAEPSVLFVGERYAEMANSMRSKLPSIKHYIVIGGKAPGMLTYDEFLAKGSPEEKTFADIGDDDDTVLMYTAGTTGLPKGVPQDHNSYSIYVLQNVEPPNPDVSETNLLTMPLYHVAGVQAMLSAIYGGRTIALMRQFETKEWFEIAQREKVTRAMLVPTMLKWIIDDLDFKKYDLSKLRVITYGAAACPFEVLKKAMELFPGRAFINAYGSTETASTIAALSPEDYIFTGKESEAVREKKLKRLSSSIGKPLGDVEVQIRDEGGKALPVRQIGEVVMRGPRVMKGYWKDEEKTAKAFTKDGWYRTGDTGYFDEEGYIYLTGRSDDLIKRGGEYISPEEVENVLYSHPKVEEAAVIGVSDLEWGQIPKAVVVLKKGVTATPEEIMEYCRAQLASYKRPRSVIFVNELPKTATGKILRRVLRDQYGKSA
;
A
#
# COMPACT_ATOMS: atom_id res chain seq x y z
N MET A 1 -22.77 4.54 5.11
CA MET A 1 -22.04 5.06 6.31
C MET A 1 -20.79 5.77 5.83
N ASN A 2 -20.63 7.01 6.16
CA ASN A 2 -19.40 7.72 5.81
C ASN A 2 -18.27 7.47 6.84
N THR A 3 -17.02 7.70 6.45
CA THR A 3 -15.87 7.36 7.29
C THR A 3 -15.71 8.22 8.55
N THR A 4 -16.40 9.37 8.63
CA THR A 4 -16.35 10.23 9.85
C THR A 4 -17.06 9.57 11.02
N GLU A 5 -18.05 8.73 10.75
CA GLU A 5 -18.81 7.99 11.76
C GLU A 5 -17.95 6.95 12.49
N PHE A 6 -16.87 6.48 11.88
CA PHE A 6 -15.97 5.48 12.49
C PHE A 6 -15.36 5.97 13.81
N LEU A 7 -14.88 7.21 13.83
CA LEU A 7 -14.33 7.79 15.04
C LEU A 7 -15.44 8.03 16.08
N SER A 8 -16.62 8.50 15.65
CA SER A 8 -17.76 8.73 16.55
C SER A 8 -18.24 7.44 17.21
N ILE A 9 -18.35 6.34 16.44
CA ILE A 9 -18.74 5.01 16.95
C ILE A 9 -17.68 4.50 17.95
N ALA A 10 -16.40 4.56 17.60
CA ALA A 10 -15.33 4.10 18.49
C ALA A 10 -15.26 4.93 19.77
N THR A 11 -15.46 6.26 19.67
CA THR A 11 -15.50 7.16 20.85
C THR A 11 -16.67 6.84 21.76
N ALA A 12 -17.86 6.57 21.19
CA ALA A 12 -19.05 6.25 21.98
C ALA A 12 -18.91 4.90 22.75
N ILE A 13 -18.20 3.92 22.16
CA ILE A 13 -18.08 2.56 22.73
C ILE A 13 -16.84 2.42 23.61
N CYS A 14 -15.72 3.05 23.25
CA CYS A 14 -14.42 2.91 23.91
C CYS A 14 -13.79 4.28 24.24
N PRO A 15 -14.49 5.22 24.93
CA PRO A 15 -14.05 6.61 25.11
C PRO A 15 -12.65 6.75 25.72
N ASP A 16 -12.37 5.97 26.75
CA ASP A 16 -11.15 6.06 27.56
C ASP A 16 -10.00 5.19 27.03
N ARG A 17 -10.26 4.38 25.97
CA ARG A 17 -9.23 3.57 25.34
C ARG A 17 -8.26 4.46 24.59
N THR A 18 -6.97 4.17 24.68
CA THR A 18 -5.97 4.82 23.86
C THR A 18 -6.25 4.55 22.38
N ALA A 19 -6.50 5.60 21.60
CA ALA A 19 -6.71 5.54 20.17
C ALA A 19 -5.39 5.61 19.39
N ILE A 20 -4.49 6.53 19.80
CA ILE A 20 -3.21 6.79 19.13
C ILE A 20 -2.06 6.80 20.15
N ILE A 21 -0.97 6.15 19.76
CA ILE A 21 0.35 6.26 20.37
C ILE A 21 1.31 6.73 19.30
N PHE A 22 1.97 7.87 19.50
CA PHE A 22 2.98 8.39 18.60
C PHE A 22 4.08 9.11 19.40
N ASP A 23 5.30 8.59 19.37
CA ASP A 23 6.40 9.02 20.22
C ASP A 23 5.95 9.01 21.72
N ALA A 24 6.05 10.15 22.39
CA ALA A 24 5.56 10.32 23.77
C ALA A 24 4.06 10.68 23.87
N LYS A 25 3.40 10.95 22.74
CA LYS A 25 1.97 11.33 22.73
C LYS A 25 1.09 10.10 22.84
N ARG A 26 0.07 10.20 23.68
CA ARG A 26 -1.01 9.21 23.82
C ARG A 26 -2.32 9.96 23.88
N TYR A 27 -3.25 9.59 23.01
CA TYR A 27 -4.60 10.17 23.00
C TYR A 27 -5.63 9.05 23.12
N THR A 28 -6.59 9.22 24.01
CA THR A 28 -7.79 8.38 24.06
C THR A 28 -8.68 8.67 22.85
N PHE A 29 -9.72 7.84 22.62
CA PHE A 29 -10.71 8.13 21.59
C PHE A 29 -11.43 9.45 21.84
N THR A 30 -11.75 9.78 23.12
CA THR A 30 -12.32 11.06 23.51
C THR A 30 -11.37 12.21 23.15
N GLU A 31 -10.12 12.16 23.59
CA GLU A 31 -9.14 13.21 23.30
C GLU A 31 -8.86 13.37 21.80
N LEU A 32 -8.81 12.28 21.04
CA LEU A 32 -8.68 12.32 19.58
C LEU A 32 -9.89 13.00 18.95
N SER A 33 -11.12 12.65 19.39
CA SER A 33 -12.35 13.26 18.89
C SER A 33 -12.41 14.76 19.18
N GLU A 34 -12.02 15.20 20.39
CA GLU A 34 -11.95 16.62 20.75
C GLU A 34 -10.93 17.38 19.90
N ARG A 35 -9.75 16.79 19.63
CA ARG A 35 -8.72 17.37 18.75
C ARG A 35 -9.19 17.48 17.31
N VAL A 36 -9.88 16.45 16.81
CA VAL A 36 -10.52 16.47 15.47
C VAL A 36 -11.59 17.57 15.40
N ASN A 37 -12.42 17.74 16.43
CA ASN A 37 -13.43 18.81 16.48
C ASN A 37 -12.76 20.21 16.45
N LYS A 38 -11.72 20.42 17.27
CA LYS A 38 -10.94 21.68 17.26
C LYS A 38 -10.39 21.96 15.86
N LEU A 39 -9.79 20.96 15.22
CA LEU A 39 -9.22 21.15 13.90
C LEU A 39 -10.27 21.41 12.83
N ALA A 40 -11.41 20.72 12.88
CA ALA A 40 -12.53 20.92 11.98
C ALA A 40 -13.13 22.34 12.12
N ASP A 41 -13.33 22.81 13.36
CA ASP A 41 -13.78 24.18 13.62
C ASP A 41 -12.75 25.22 13.12
N ALA A 42 -11.46 25.03 13.39
CA ALA A 42 -10.41 25.92 12.91
C ALA A 42 -10.34 25.98 11.37
N LEU A 43 -10.51 24.84 10.67
CA LEU A 43 -10.60 24.79 9.20
C LEU A 43 -11.85 25.52 8.69
N SER A 44 -12.99 25.37 9.37
CA SER A 44 -14.22 26.07 9.02
C SER A 44 -14.10 27.59 9.17
N GLN A 45 -13.35 28.06 10.18
CA GLN A 45 -13.04 29.49 10.36
C GLN A 45 -12.20 30.05 9.20
N LEU A 46 -11.36 29.22 8.56
CA LEU A 46 -10.65 29.55 7.32
C LEU A 46 -11.57 29.51 6.07
N LYS A 47 -12.87 29.23 6.25
CA LYS A 47 -13.88 29.09 5.20
C LYS A 47 -13.60 27.93 4.23
N VAL A 48 -12.94 26.88 4.69
CA VAL A 48 -12.86 25.61 3.98
C VAL A 48 -14.27 25.02 3.92
N LYS A 49 -14.71 24.63 2.74
CA LYS A 49 -16.07 24.14 2.48
C LYS A 49 -16.04 22.70 1.97
N LYS A 50 -17.21 22.08 1.94
CA LYS A 50 -17.42 20.77 1.27
C LYS A 50 -16.83 20.78 -0.15
N GLY A 51 -16.03 19.77 -0.45
CA GLY A 51 -15.31 19.60 -1.71
C GLY A 51 -14.00 20.39 -1.82
N ASP A 52 -13.66 21.28 -0.88
CA ASP A 52 -12.35 21.93 -0.85
C ASP A 52 -11.26 20.93 -0.44
N ARG A 53 -10.05 21.10 -0.98
CA ARG A 53 -8.92 20.21 -0.69
C ARG A 53 -8.06 20.79 0.42
N VAL A 54 -7.68 19.90 1.34
CA VAL A 54 -6.73 20.15 2.42
C VAL A 54 -5.57 19.18 2.27
N ALA A 55 -4.37 19.69 1.99
CA ALA A 55 -3.19 18.88 1.75
C ALA A 55 -2.31 18.73 2.98
N ILE A 56 -1.58 17.62 3.04
CA ILE A 56 -0.54 17.38 4.04
C ILE A 56 0.73 16.83 3.39
N LEU A 57 1.88 17.40 3.78
CA LEU A 57 3.21 16.96 3.39
C LEU A 57 4.04 16.68 4.64
N GLU A 58 3.93 15.48 5.19
CA GLU A 58 4.68 15.02 6.35
C GLU A 58 4.80 13.48 6.33
N VAL A 59 5.73 12.95 7.09
CA VAL A 59 5.77 11.53 7.46
C VAL A 59 4.59 11.19 8.37
N ASN A 60 4.40 9.90 8.70
CA ASN A 60 3.35 9.53 9.64
C ASN A 60 3.51 10.28 10.97
N CYS A 61 2.44 10.87 11.46
CA CYS A 61 2.33 11.53 12.75
C CYS A 61 0.88 11.54 13.24
N SER A 62 0.63 11.85 14.51
CA SER A 62 -0.73 11.94 15.07
C SER A 62 -1.57 13.00 14.36
N GLU A 63 -0.96 14.12 14.01
CA GLU A 63 -1.59 15.24 13.31
C GLU A 63 -2.11 14.85 11.92
N TYR A 64 -1.52 13.82 11.32
CA TYR A 64 -1.99 13.27 10.04
C TYR A 64 -3.39 12.62 10.19
N VAL A 65 -3.59 11.85 11.25
CA VAL A 65 -4.87 11.23 11.57
C VAL A 65 -5.92 12.29 11.90
N GLU A 66 -5.54 13.28 12.72
CA GLU A 66 -6.40 14.42 13.07
C GLU A 66 -6.83 15.19 11.81
N ALA A 67 -5.88 15.50 10.90
CA ALA A 67 -6.13 16.24 9.68
C ALA A 67 -7.08 15.49 8.73
N TYR A 68 -6.94 14.16 8.61
CA TYR A 68 -7.88 13.36 7.83
C TYR A 68 -9.32 13.50 8.36
N PHE A 69 -9.54 13.18 9.64
CA PHE A 69 -10.89 13.19 10.21
C PHE A 69 -11.49 14.59 10.26
N ALA A 70 -10.69 15.61 10.56
CA ALA A 70 -11.16 17.00 10.58
C ALA A 70 -11.57 17.48 9.19
N THR A 71 -10.77 17.16 8.15
CA THR A 71 -11.09 17.49 6.76
C THR A 71 -12.35 16.78 6.30
N ALA A 72 -12.45 15.48 6.57
CA ALA A 72 -13.63 14.69 6.24
C ALA A 72 -14.89 15.23 6.95
N LYS A 73 -14.78 15.63 8.22
CA LYS A 73 -15.90 16.14 9.03
C LYS A 73 -16.52 17.45 8.50
N ILE A 74 -15.75 18.25 7.81
CA ILE A 74 -16.25 19.46 7.10
C ILE A 74 -16.67 19.18 5.64
N GLY A 75 -16.68 17.91 5.22
CA GLY A 75 -16.94 17.50 3.84
C GLY A 75 -15.82 17.86 2.87
N GLY A 76 -14.63 18.18 3.36
CA GLY A 76 -13.45 18.46 2.55
C GLY A 76 -12.77 17.19 2.04
N VAL A 77 -11.91 17.34 1.04
CA VAL A 77 -11.12 16.26 0.44
C VAL A 77 -9.70 16.32 0.95
N PHE A 78 -9.28 15.28 1.64
CA PHE A 78 -7.93 15.15 2.17
C PHE A 78 -6.93 14.77 1.07
N VAL A 79 -5.79 15.47 0.99
CA VAL A 79 -4.78 15.26 -0.06
C VAL A 79 -3.45 14.90 0.59
N PRO A 80 -3.21 13.60 0.82
CA PRO A 80 -1.96 13.13 1.39
C PRO A 80 -0.85 13.08 0.34
N LEU A 81 0.23 13.83 0.56
CA LEU A 81 1.34 13.92 -0.38
C LEU A 81 2.47 12.96 -0.03
N ASN A 82 3.09 12.39 -1.05
CA ASN A 82 4.28 11.58 -0.87
C ASN A 82 5.45 12.44 -0.39
N PHE A 83 5.84 12.28 0.86
CA PHE A 83 6.93 13.04 1.49
C PHE A 83 8.32 12.76 0.89
N ARG A 84 8.47 11.71 0.07
CA ARG A 84 9.70 11.37 -0.65
C ARG A 84 9.72 11.95 -2.07
N ALA A 85 8.64 12.59 -2.50
CA ALA A 85 8.57 13.22 -3.81
C ALA A 85 9.52 14.42 -3.88
N ARG A 86 10.05 14.66 -5.08
CA ARG A 86 10.87 15.85 -5.34
C ARG A 86 10.01 17.09 -5.47
N GLU A 87 10.61 18.27 -5.31
CA GLU A 87 9.92 19.55 -5.39
C GLU A 87 9.00 19.66 -6.62
N ALA A 88 9.46 19.28 -7.80
CA ALA A 88 8.67 19.34 -9.02
C ALA A 88 7.43 18.44 -8.99
N GLU A 89 7.52 17.26 -8.37
CA GLU A 89 6.39 16.33 -8.23
C GLU A 89 5.40 16.86 -7.17
N VAL A 90 5.91 17.41 -6.05
CA VAL A 90 5.08 18.03 -5.02
C VAL A 90 4.33 19.24 -5.59
N ALA A 91 5.03 20.12 -6.34
CA ALA A 91 4.41 21.26 -7.00
C ALA A 91 3.34 20.82 -8.01
N HIS A 92 3.59 19.75 -8.78
CA HIS A 92 2.61 19.18 -9.70
C HIS A 92 1.36 18.69 -8.95
N MET A 93 1.51 17.89 -7.89
CA MET A 93 0.39 17.37 -7.10
C MET A 93 -0.42 18.51 -6.49
N LEU A 94 0.23 19.51 -5.90
CA LEU A 94 -0.44 20.66 -5.29
C LEU A 94 -1.17 21.54 -6.32
N ASN A 95 -0.58 21.79 -7.49
CA ASN A 95 -1.25 22.55 -8.56
C ASN A 95 -2.40 21.78 -9.20
N ASN A 96 -2.33 20.45 -9.26
CA ASN A 96 -3.40 19.62 -9.79
C ASN A 96 -4.56 19.48 -8.79
N ALA A 97 -4.26 19.29 -7.49
CA ALA A 97 -5.25 19.20 -6.42
C ALA A 97 -5.87 20.56 -6.06
N GLU A 98 -5.12 21.67 -6.19
CA GLU A 98 -5.54 23.02 -5.81
C GLU A 98 -6.05 23.11 -4.36
N PRO A 99 -5.28 22.67 -3.35
CA PRO A 99 -5.71 22.79 -1.96
C PRO A 99 -5.69 24.25 -1.50
N SER A 100 -6.61 24.62 -0.61
CA SER A 100 -6.62 25.93 0.05
C SER A 100 -5.75 26.00 1.29
N VAL A 101 -5.50 24.85 1.94
CA VAL A 101 -4.69 24.69 3.14
C VAL A 101 -3.63 23.62 2.89
N LEU A 102 -2.40 23.89 3.34
CA LEU A 102 -1.30 22.92 3.36
C LEU A 102 -0.77 22.79 4.79
N PHE A 103 -0.93 21.62 5.35
CA PHE A 103 -0.17 21.17 6.52
C PHE A 103 1.20 20.68 6.05
N VAL A 104 2.26 21.17 6.66
CA VAL A 104 3.63 20.83 6.24
C VAL A 104 4.51 20.56 7.46
N GLY A 105 5.20 19.44 7.47
CA GLY A 105 6.19 19.16 8.49
C GLY A 105 7.35 20.15 8.47
N GLU A 106 7.89 20.48 9.62
CA GLU A 106 9.00 21.45 9.74
C GLU A 106 10.15 21.14 8.77
N ARG A 107 10.49 19.86 8.60
CA ARG A 107 11.53 19.38 7.67
C ARG A 107 11.28 19.69 6.19
N TYR A 108 10.02 19.96 5.81
CA TYR A 108 9.61 20.29 4.44
C TYR A 108 9.22 21.75 4.27
N ALA A 109 9.29 22.56 5.35
CA ALA A 109 8.84 23.94 5.35
C ALA A 109 9.65 24.83 4.40
N GLU A 110 10.96 24.62 4.29
CA GLU A 110 11.81 25.34 3.34
C GLU A 110 11.40 25.05 1.90
N MET A 111 11.21 23.78 1.54
CA MET A 111 10.73 23.38 0.21
C MET A 111 9.34 23.96 -0.08
N ALA A 112 8.42 23.94 0.89
CA ALA A 112 7.10 24.54 0.71
C ALA A 112 7.16 26.05 0.51
N ASN A 113 8.04 26.75 1.24
CA ASN A 113 8.26 28.19 1.09
C ASN A 113 8.89 28.55 -0.25
N SER A 114 9.85 27.77 -0.77
CA SER A 114 10.48 28.01 -2.09
C SER A 114 9.48 27.91 -3.25
N MET A 115 8.43 27.09 -3.08
CA MET A 115 7.38 26.89 -4.10
C MET A 115 6.20 27.87 -3.97
N ARG A 116 6.11 28.68 -2.91
CA ARG A 116 4.92 29.44 -2.54
C ARG A 116 4.37 30.30 -3.68
N SER A 117 5.24 30.95 -4.45
CA SER A 117 4.87 31.78 -5.61
C SER A 117 4.28 30.96 -6.77
N LYS A 118 4.55 29.65 -6.81
CA LYS A 118 4.07 28.72 -7.84
C LYS A 118 2.78 27.97 -7.42
N LEU A 119 2.26 28.24 -6.20
CA LEU A 119 1.12 27.52 -5.60
C LEU A 119 0.00 28.51 -5.22
N PRO A 120 -0.65 29.16 -6.20
CA PRO A 120 -1.59 30.26 -5.96
C PRO A 120 -2.90 29.83 -5.24
N SER A 121 -3.24 28.55 -5.26
CA SER A 121 -4.43 28.02 -4.58
C SER A 121 -4.26 28.00 -3.06
N ILE A 122 -3.03 27.79 -2.55
CA ILE A 122 -2.75 27.62 -1.12
C ILE A 122 -2.72 28.99 -0.45
N LYS A 123 -3.71 29.23 0.41
CA LYS A 123 -3.85 30.48 1.17
C LYS A 123 -3.27 30.37 2.58
N HIS A 124 -3.26 29.16 3.14
CA HIS A 124 -2.87 28.92 4.52
C HIS A 124 -1.83 27.80 4.59
N TYR A 125 -0.70 28.11 5.20
CA TYR A 125 0.39 27.18 5.46
C TYR A 125 0.50 26.97 6.97
N ILE A 126 0.42 25.72 7.42
CA ILE A 126 0.43 25.36 8.83
C ILE A 126 1.55 24.36 9.05
N VAL A 127 2.52 24.71 9.91
CA VAL A 127 3.70 23.86 10.17
C VAL A 127 3.44 22.90 11.33
N ILE A 128 3.78 21.63 11.12
CA ILE A 128 3.71 20.55 12.11
C ILE A 128 5.12 20.31 12.69
N GLY A 129 5.22 20.21 14.00
CA GLY A 129 6.43 19.73 14.70
C GLY A 129 7.49 20.79 14.96
N GLY A 130 7.21 22.07 14.69
CA GLY A 130 8.14 23.16 14.95
C GLY A 130 7.64 24.52 14.51
N LYS A 131 8.55 25.39 14.07
CA LYS A 131 8.24 26.76 13.59
C LYS A 131 8.88 26.99 12.23
N ALA A 132 8.18 27.69 11.36
CA ALA A 132 8.71 28.10 10.06
C ALA A 132 8.28 29.53 9.70
N PRO A 133 9.13 30.31 9.00
CA PRO A 133 8.81 31.67 8.60
C PRO A 133 7.52 31.73 7.74
N GLY A 134 6.59 32.61 8.13
CA GLY A 134 5.35 32.83 7.40
C GLY A 134 4.33 31.69 7.49
N MET A 135 4.48 30.78 8.43
CA MET A 135 3.55 29.69 8.71
C MET A 135 3.03 29.78 10.14
N LEU A 136 1.77 29.43 10.35
CA LEU A 136 1.17 29.25 11.67
C LEU A 136 1.56 27.86 12.19
N THR A 137 1.89 27.74 13.48
CA THR A 137 2.14 26.40 14.04
C THR A 137 0.84 25.61 14.17
N TYR A 138 0.94 24.28 14.09
CA TYR A 138 -0.22 23.39 14.23
C TYR A 138 -0.95 23.62 15.57
N ASP A 139 -0.21 23.75 16.68
CA ASP A 139 -0.78 23.94 18.00
C ASP A 139 -1.50 25.31 18.12
N GLU A 140 -0.90 26.39 17.59
CA GLU A 140 -1.57 27.69 17.52
C GLU A 140 -2.83 27.65 16.66
N PHE A 141 -2.83 26.87 15.58
CA PHE A 141 -3.99 26.70 14.72
C PHE A 141 -5.08 25.89 15.41
N LEU A 142 -4.72 24.75 16.01
CA LEU A 142 -5.61 23.90 16.76
C LEU A 142 -6.29 24.62 17.93
N ALA A 143 -5.54 25.50 18.61
CA ALA A 143 -6.04 26.29 19.76
C ALA A 143 -7.15 27.29 19.39
N LYS A 144 -7.34 27.60 18.10
CA LYS A 144 -8.43 28.49 17.64
C LYS A 144 -9.78 27.79 17.60
N GLY A 145 -9.80 26.46 17.53
CA GLY A 145 -11.03 25.69 17.41
C GLY A 145 -11.61 25.25 18.74
N SER A 146 -12.89 24.91 18.73
CA SER A 146 -13.65 24.38 19.86
C SER A 146 -13.56 22.86 19.92
N PRO A 147 -13.42 22.26 21.13
CA PRO A 147 -13.47 20.82 21.30
C PRO A 147 -14.89 20.24 21.10
N GLU A 148 -15.90 21.08 21.21
CA GLU A 148 -17.27 20.68 20.94
C GLU A 148 -17.52 20.54 19.45
N GLU A 149 -18.39 19.61 19.07
CA GLU A 149 -18.82 19.44 17.69
C GLU A 149 -19.70 20.61 17.26
N LYS A 150 -19.13 21.51 16.44
CA LYS A 150 -19.84 22.70 15.92
C LYS A 150 -20.04 22.64 14.41
N THR A 151 -19.38 21.69 13.74
CA THR A 151 -19.38 21.60 12.29
C THR A 151 -20.23 20.42 11.85
N PHE A 152 -21.30 20.71 11.14
CA PHE A 152 -22.23 19.74 10.60
C PHE A 152 -22.32 19.94 9.09
N ALA A 153 -21.47 19.23 8.35
CA ALA A 153 -21.58 19.17 6.89
C ALA A 153 -22.56 18.06 6.49
N ASP A 154 -23.36 18.32 5.48
CA ASP A 154 -24.17 17.27 4.83
C ASP A 154 -23.24 16.42 3.95
N ILE A 155 -22.79 15.29 4.49
CA ILE A 155 -21.79 14.40 3.86
C ILE A 155 -22.50 13.15 3.38
N GLY A 156 -22.53 13.01 2.04
CA GLY A 156 -22.99 11.79 1.40
C GLY A 156 -21.90 10.70 1.36
N ASP A 157 -22.31 9.46 1.30
CA ASP A 157 -21.39 8.31 1.21
C ASP A 157 -20.56 8.34 -0.10
N ASP A 158 -21.09 8.98 -1.15
CA ASP A 158 -20.46 9.12 -2.47
C ASP A 158 -19.62 10.41 -2.61
N ASP A 159 -19.52 11.22 -1.56
CA ASP A 159 -18.63 12.38 -1.55
C ASP A 159 -17.17 11.95 -1.48
N ASP A 160 -16.31 12.61 -2.24
CA ASP A 160 -14.87 12.37 -2.19
C ASP A 160 -14.33 12.74 -0.80
N THR A 161 -13.57 11.83 -0.19
CA THR A 161 -12.91 12.06 1.11
C THR A 161 -11.40 12.13 1.00
N VAL A 162 -10.80 11.45 0.01
CA VAL A 162 -9.36 11.44 -0.24
C VAL A 162 -9.08 11.64 -1.72
N LEU A 163 -8.13 12.50 -2.05
CA LEU A 163 -7.50 12.57 -3.37
C LEU A 163 -6.07 12.06 -3.24
N MET A 164 -5.84 10.81 -3.60
CA MET A 164 -4.55 10.15 -3.46
C MET A 164 -3.75 10.18 -4.74
N TYR A 165 -2.45 10.45 -4.65
CA TYR A 165 -1.57 10.46 -5.82
C TYR A 165 -0.76 9.18 -5.95
N THR A 166 -0.78 8.58 -7.15
CA THR A 166 0.01 7.39 -7.48
C THR A 166 1.12 7.73 -8.46
N ALA A 167 2.26 7.05 -8.31
CA ALA A 167 3.34 7.16 -9.28
C ALA A 167 2.88 6.59 -10.63
N GLY A 168 2.79 7.45 -11.64
CA GLY A 168 2.52 7.01 -13.00
C GLY A 168 3.70 6.23 -13.59
N THR A 169 3.43 5.17 -14.35
CA THR A 169 4.46 4.43 -15.10
C THR A 169 5.10 5.29 -16.19
N THR A 170 4.44 6.37 -16.60
CA THR A 170 4.81 7.20 -17.76
C THR A 170 5.15 8.66 -17.45
N GLY A 171 5.28 9.06 -16.16
CA GLY A 171 5.56 10.46 -15.85
C GLY A 171 5.11 10.93 -14.48
N LEU A 172 4.46 12.11 -14.44
CA LEU A 172 4.01 12.77 -13.22
C LEU A 172 2.92 11.98 -12.48
N PRO A 173 2.82 12.11 -11.14
CA PRO A 173 1.79 11.45 -10.34
C PRO A 173 0.37 11.78 -10.81
N LYS A 174 -0.52 10.77 -10.74
CA LYS A 174 -1.94 10.90 -11.09
C LYS A 174 -2.78 10.94 -9.82
N GLY A 175 -3.76 11.82 -9.77
CA GLY A 175 -4.74 11.89 -8.68
C GLY A 175 -5.84 10.83 -8.86
N VAL A 176 -6.12 10.09 -7.80
CA VAL A 176 -7.21 9.11 -7.72
C VAL A 176 -8.16 9.59 -6.62
N PRO A 177 -9.34 10.13 -6.98
CA PRO A 177 -10.36 10.46 -5.99
C PRO A 177 -10.97 9.19 -5.41
N GLN A 178 -11.21 9.21 -4.11
CA GLN A 178 -11.81 8.11 -3.37
C GLN A 178 -12.90 8.68 -2.47
N ASP A 179 -14.10 8.17 -2.60
CA ASP A 179 -15.25 8.55 -1.80
C ASP A 179 -15.29 7.78 -0.47
N HIS A 180 -16.22 8.16 0.40
CA HIS A 180 -16.40 7.49 1.68
C HIS A 180 -16.77 6.01 1.53
N ASN A 181 -17.60 5.66 0.54
CA ASN A 181 -17.99 4.27 0.24
C ASN A 181 -16.77 3.41 -0.11
N SER A 182 -15.80 3.95 -0.82
CA SER A 182 -14.59 3.25 -1.23
C SER A 182 -13.85 2.63 -0.04
N TYR A 183 -13.92 3.25 1.13
CA TYR A 183 -13.31 2.75 2.36
C TYR A 183 -14.30 2.01 3.26
N SER A 184 -15.51 2.57 3.44
CA SER A 184 -16.45 2.06 4.42
C SER A 184 -16.97 0.67 4.08
N ILE A 185 -17.18 0.36 2.81
CA ILE A 185 -17.62 -0.97 2.37
C ILE A 185 -16.62 -2.04 2.81
N TYR A 186 -15.32 -1.82 2.57
CA TYR A 186 -14.29 -2.75 3.03
C TYR A 186 -14.29 -2.90 4.54
N VAL A 187 -14.31 -1.78 5.27
CA VAL A 187 -14.22 -1.78 6.73
C VAL A 187 -15.41 -2.52 7.33
N LEU A 188 -16.63 -2.20 6.92
CA LEU A 188 -17.85 -2.81 7.44
C LEU A 188 -17.97 -4.31 7.16
N GLN A 189 -17.37 -4.79 6.07
CA GLN A 189 -17.40 -6.22 5.72
C GLN A 189 -16.27 -7.04 6.36
N ASN A 190 -15.15 -6.41 6.72
CA ASN A 190 -13.93 -7.12 7.12
C ASN A 190 -13.41 -6.76 8.52
N VAL A 191 -14.05 -5.83 9.21
CA VAL A 191 -13.62 -5.38 10.53
C VAL A 191 -14.78 -5.46 11.51
N GLU A 192 -14.57 -6.19 12.60
CA GLU A 192 -15.53 -6.23 13.70
C GLU A 192 -15.68 -4.83 14.35
N PRO A 193 -16.90 -4.44 14.74
CA PRO A 193 -17.13 -3.17 15.43
C PRO A 193 -16.40 -3.13 16.79
N PRO A 194 -16.27 -1.94 17.39
CA PRO A 194 -15.57 -1.80 18.67
C PRO A 194 -16.20 -2.68 19.76
N ASN A 195 -15.34 -3.33 20.55
CA ASN A 195 -15.77 -4.11 21.71
C ASN A 195 -14.98 -3.60 22.93
N PRO A 196 -15.64 -3.12 24.02
CA PRO A 196 -14.96 -2.61 25.21
C PRO A 196 -14.10 -3.66 25.92
N ASP A 197 -14.45 -4.95 25.80
CA ASP A 197 -13.75 -6.04 26.47
C ASP A 197 -12.54 -6.55 25.68
N VAL A 198 -12.38 -6.17 24.41
CA VAL A 198 -11.31 -6.62 23.53
C VAL A 198 -10.37 -5.47 23.22
N SER A 199 -9.13 -5.53 23.72
CA SER A 199 -8.09 -4.56 23.39
C SER A 199 -7.13 -5.12 22.36
N GLU A 200 -7.01 -4.41 21.23
CA GLU A 200 -6.05 -4.70 20.16
C GLU A 200 -5.19 -3.48 19.85
N THR A 201 -3.93 -3.72 19.50
CA THR A 201 -3.00 -2.67 19.06
C THR A 201 -2.51 -2.97 17.66
N ASN A 202 -2.76 -2.04 16.73
CA ASN A 202 -2.22 -2.08 15.38
C ASN A 202 -0.91 -1.29 15.32
N LEU A 203 0.20 -1.93 14.93
CA LEU A 203 1.41 -1.20 14.56
C LEU A 203 1.30 -0.73 13.11
N LEU A 204 1.11 0.57 12.92
CA LEU A 204 0.92 1.20 11.63
C LEU A 204 2.26 1.71 11.10
N THR A 205 2.87 0.94 10.21
CA THR A 205 4.15 1.22 9.57
C THR A 205 3.99 1.74 8.14
N MET A 206 2.83 1.47 7.54
CA MET A 206 2.54 1.90 6.17
C MET A 206 2.43 3.42 6.12
N PRO A 207 3.05 4.08 5.11
CA PRO A 207 2.88 5.52 4.95
C PRO A 207 1.41 5.90 4.75
N LEU A 208 0.95 6.93 5.46
CA LEU A 208 -0.43 7.42 5.37
C LEU A 208 -0.74 8.15 4.05
N TYR A 209 0.26 8.45 3.22
CA TYR A 209 0.03 8.91 1.86
C TYR A 209 -0.24 7.76 0.86
N HIS A 210 -0.25 6.52 1.33
CA HIS A 210 -0.66 5.34 0.57
C HIS A 210 -2.02 4.83 1.00
N VAL A 211 -2.79 4.33 0.03
CA VAL A 211 -4.12 3.78 0.26
C VAL A 211 -4.15 2.69 1.34
N ALA A 212 -3.12 1.84 1.39
CA ALA A 212 -3.01 0.81 2.42
C ALA A 212 -2.83 1.39 3.83
N GLY A 213 -2.14 2.53 3.96
CA GLY A 213 -1.99 3.24 5.24
C GLY A 213 -3.31 3.85 5.71
N VAL A 214 -4.03 4.55 4.83
CA VAL A 214 -5.35 5.11 5.13
C VAL A 214 -6.35 4.00 5.47
N GLN A 215 -6.40 2.93 4.69
CA GLN A 215 -7.28 1.79 4.95
C GLN A 215 -6.99 1.13 6.30
N ALA A 216 -5.70 0.94 6.64
CA ALA A 216 -5.30 0.38 7.94
C ALA A 216 -5.66 1.29 9.12
N MET A 217 -5.49 2.61 8.96
CA MET A 217 -5.90 3.63 9.92
C MET A 217 -7.42 3.58 10.16
N LEU A 218 -8.23 3.63 9.11
CA LEU A 218 -9.68 3.60 9.19
C LEU A 218 -10.20 2.29 9.80
N SER A 219 -9.61 1.16 9.41
CA SER A 219 -9.93 -0.15 9.97
C SER A 219 -9.62 -0.24 11.47
N ALA A 220 -8.52 0.37 11.91
CA ALA A 220 -8.15 0.39 13.32
C ALA A 220 -9.07 1.30 14.14
N ILE A 221 -9.37 2.49 13.64
CA ILE A 221 -10.31 3.43 14.31
C ILE A 221 -11.70 2.81 14.40
N TYR A 222 -12.27 2.32 13.29
CA TYR A 222 -13.59 1.67 13.33
C TYR A 222 -13.63 0.49 14.31
N GLY A 223 -12.60 -0.35 14.34
CA GLY A 223 -12.53 -1.48 15.25
C GLY A 223 -12.23 -1.11 16.71
N GLY A 224 -12.16 0.17 17.06
CA GLY A 224 -11.82 0.63 18.41
C GLY A 224 -10.42 0.20 18.86
N ARG A 225 -9.47 0.03 17.94
CA ARG A 225 -8.12 -0.45 18.19
C ARG A 225 -7.16 0.69 18.44
N THR A 226 -6.18 0.48 19.33
CA THR A 226 -5.05 1.41 19.47
C THR A 226 -4.18 1.38 18.23
N ILE A 227 -3.85 2.54 17.69
CA ILE A 227 -2.84 2.69 16.63
C ILE A 227 -1.51 3.08 17.28
N ALA A 228 -0.55 2.17 17.31
CA ALA A 228 0.84 2.52 17.54
C ALA A 228 1.42 2.98 16.19
N LEU A 229 1.62 4.27 16.05
CA LEU A 229 2.00 4.89 14.78
C LEU A 229 3.51 5.01 14.70
N MET A 230 4.09 4.49 13.64
CA MET A 230 5.51 4.58 13.35
C MET A 230 5.77 5.67 12.33
N ARG A 231 6.72 6.57 12.62
CA ARG A 231 7.06 7.71 11.75
C ARG A 231 7.49 7.26 10.36
N GLN A 232 8.43 6.37 10.31
CA GLN A 232 8.90 5.62 9.15
C GLN A 232 9.36 4.26 9.63
N PHE A 233 9.34 3.26 8.76
CA PHE A 233 9.80 1.93 9.13
C PHE A 233 11.31 1.92 9.42
N GLU A 234 11.67 1.43 10.60
CA GLU A 234 13.03 1.08 11.03
C GLU A 234 12.92 -0.20 11.86
N THR A 235 13.73 -1.22 11.56
CA THR A 235 13.54 -2.58 12.09
C THR A 235 13.65 -2.63 13.61
N LYS A 236 14.66 -1.98 14.20
CA LYS A 236 14.87 -1.97 15.65
C LYS A 236 13.72 -1.25 16.37
N GLU A 237 13.32 -0.08 15.88
CA GLU A 237 12.19 0.68 16.43
C GLU A 237 10.89 -0.12 16.32
N TRP A 238 10.69 -0.88 15.23
CA TRP A 238 9.55 -1.76 15.06
C TRP A 238 9.47 -2.81 16.18
N PHE A 239 10.59 -3.47 16.50
CA PHE A 239 10.63 -4.43 17.61
C PHE A 239 10.35 -3.78 18.95
N GLU A 240 10.98 -2.63 19.22
CA GLU A 240 10.81 -1.89 20.48
C GLU A 240 9.35 -1.48 20.68
N ILE A 241 8.68 -0.95 19.65
CA ILE A 241 7.27 -0.61 19.70
C ILE A 241 6.42 -1.87 19.83
N ALA A 242 6.68 -2.91 19.03
CA ALA A 242 5.89 -4.13 19.05
C ALA A 242 5.86 -4.80 20.43
N GLN A 243 6.99 -4.84 21.12
CA GLN A 243 7.10 -5.36 22.48
C GLN A 243 6.46 -4.41 23.50
N ARG A 244 6.85 -3.13 23.50
CA ARG A 244 6.40 -2.14 24.49
C ARG A 244 4.89 -1.93 24.47
N GLU A 245 4.31 -1.81 23.29
CA GLU A 245 2.88 -1.56 23.11
C GLU A 245 2.06 -2.84 22.96
N LYS A 246 2.68 -4.00 23.15
CA LYS A 246 2.03 -5.33 23.08
C LYS A 246 1.20 -5.48 21.81
N VAL A 247 1.81 -5.14 20.67
CA VAL A 247 1.18 -5.13 19.36
C VAL A 247 0.53 -6.47 19.03
N THR A 248 -0.71 -6.41 18.59
CA THR A 248 -1.49 -7.61 18.21
C THR A 248 -1.60 -7.80 16.70
N ARG A 249 -1.49 -6.71 15.95
CA ARG A 249 -1.62 -6.69 14.49
C ARG A 249 -0.54 -5.81 13.85
N ALA A 250 0.03 -6.27 12.75
CA ALA A 250 0.95 -5.47 11.94
C ALA A 250 0.63 -5.64 10.45
N MET A 251 0.77 -4.55 9.69
CA MET A 251 0.72 -4.58 8.24
C MET A 251 2.11 -4.21 7.70
N LEU A 252 2.64 -5.05 6.81
CA LEU A 252 4.02 -4.96 6.33
C LEU A 252 4.05 -5.12 4.80
N VAL A 253 4.99 -4.46 4.14
CA VAL A 253 5.35 -4.88 2.79
C VAL A 253 6.36 -6.04 2.86
N PRO A 254 6.48 -6.89 1.82
CA PRO A 254 7.38 -8.05 1.85
C PRO A 254 8.83 -7.72 2.22
N THR A 255 9.32 -6.55 1.81
CA THR A 255 10.68 -6.09 2.17
C THR A 255 10.81 -5.82 3.68
N MET A 256 9.82 -5.19 4.31
CA MET A 256 9.81 -4.96 5.76
C MET A 256 9.74 -6.30 6.52
N LEU A 257 8.87 -7.22 6.06
CA LEU A 257 8.79 -8.56 6.61
C LEU A 257 10.14 -9.28 6.54
N LYS A 258 10.81 -9.19 5.38
CA LYS A 258 12.15 -9.75 5.20
C LYS A 258 13.16 -9.16 6.19
N TRP A 259 13.21 -7.85 6.35
CA TRP A 259 14.14 -7.21 7.30
C TRP A 259 13.88 -7.65 8.74
N ILE A 260 12.61 -7.79 9.14
CA ILE A 260 12.24 -8.28 10.48
C ILE A 260 12.73 -9.72 10.71
N ILE A 261 12.46 -10.63 9.77
CA ILE A 261 12.81 -12.06 9.95
C ILE A 261 14.29 -12.37 9.74
N ASP A 262 15.04 -11.48 9.12
CA ASP A 262 16.48 -11.63 8.90
C ASP A 262 17.31 -10.92 10.00
N ASP A 263 16.66 -10.14 10.88
CA ASP A 263 17.35 -9.42 11.93
C ASP A 263 17.91 -10.38 13.00
N LEU A 264 19.17 -10.18 13.35
CA LEU A 264 19.88 -11.02 14.34
C LEU A 264 19.30 -10.88 15.76
N ASP A 265 18.67 -9.76 16.04
CA ASP A 265 18.09 -9.42 17.32
C ASP A 265 16.62 -9.88 17.46
N PHE A 266 16.03 -10.47 16.41
CA PHE A 266 14.64 -10.96 16.39
C PHE A 266 14.24 -11.68 17.68
N LYS A 267 15.09 -12.60 18.16
CA LYS A 267 14.83 -13.44 19.35
C LYS A 267 14.97 -12.69 20.67
N LYS A 268 15.47 -11.47 20.68
CA LYS A 268 15.62 -10.66 21.90
C LYS A 268 14.33 -9.96 22.31
N TYR A 269 13.34 -9.89 21.42
CA TYR A 269 12.09 -9.18 21.66
C TYR A 269 10.94 -10.14 21.91
N ASP A 270 10.05 -9.77 22.84
CA ASP A 270 8.80 -10.48 23.09
C ASP A 270 7.71 -10.05 22.11
N LEU A 271 7.48 -10.87 21.09
CA LEU A 271 6.43 -10.69 20.10
C LEU A 271 5.23 -11.64 20.34
N SER A 272 5.08 -12.17 21.54
CA SER A 272 4.04 -13.16 21.89
C SER A 272 2.61 -12.64 21.70
N LYS A 273 2.40 -11.33 21.79
CA LYS A 273 1.10 -10.68 21.59
C LYS A 273 0.71 -10.49 20.12
N LEU A 274 1.66 -10.52 19.19
CA LEU A 274 1.36 -10.41 17.77
C LEU A 274 0.56 -11.63 17.30
N ARG A 275 -0.62 -11.40 16.78
CA ARG A 275 -1.57 -12.44 16.35
C ARG A 275 -1.82 -12.46 14.85
N VAL A 276 -1.81 -11.27 14.22
CA VAL A 276 -2.13 -11.12 12.80
C VAL A 276 -1.03 -10.34 12.10
N ILE A 277 -0.54 -10.89 11.01
CA ILE A 277 0.41 -10.27 10.10
C ILE A 277 -0.24 -10.16 8.73
N THR A 278 -0.60 -8.95 8.33
CA THR A 278 -1.05 -8.66 6.97
C THR A 278 0.15 -8.24 6.14
N TYR A 279 0.30 -8.78 4.95
CA TYR A 279 1.34 -8.34 4.02
C TYR A 279 0.77 -8.15 2.62
N GLY A 280 1.40 -7.31 1.80
CA GLY A 280 0.91 -7.02 0.46
C GLY A 280 1.58 -5.82 -0.19
N ALA A 281 0.90 -5.19 -1.14
CA ALA A 281 1.38 -4.08 -1.98
C ALA A 281 2.52 -4.44 -2.95
N ALA A 282 3.17 -5.60 -2.79
CA ALA A 282 4.18 -6.15 -3.71
C ALA A 282 4.17 -7.67 -3.65
N ALA A 283 4.76 -8.33 -4.66
CA ALA A 283 4.96 -9.77 -4.63
C ALA A 283 5.88 -10.15 -3.47
N CYS A 284 5.48 -11.17 -2.70
CA CYS A 284 6.27 -11.70 -1.59
C CYS A 284 7.02 -12.95 -2.07
N PRO A 285 8.35 -12.97 -2.05
CA PRO A 285 9.10 -14.17 -2.34
C PRO A 285 8.69 -15.31 -1.41
N PHE A 286 8.45 -16.49 -1.95
CA PHE A 286 7.93 -17.61 -1.17
C PHE A 286 8.85 -18.01 -0.01
N GLU A 287 10.17 -17.93 -0.20
CA GLU A 287 11.14 -18.23 0.87
C GLU A 287 11.05 -17.23 2.04
N VAL A 288 10.74 -15.97 1.76
CA VAL A 288 10.48 -14.97 2.82
C VAL A 288 9.24 -15.33 3.61
N LEU A 289 8.15 -15.67 2.91
CA LEU A 289 6.90 -16.08 3.55
C LEU A 289 7.09 -17.36 4.40
N LYS A 290 7.74 -18.38 3.84
CA LYS A 290 8.02 -19.63 4.52
C LYS A 290 8.80 -19.41 5.82
N LYS A 291 9.89 -18.64 5.77
CA LYS A 291 10.68 -18.27 6.95
C LYS A 291 9.86 -17.47 7.96
N ALA A 292 9.00 -16.56 7.49
CA ALA A 292 8.10 -15.82 8.38
C ALA A 292 7.12 -16.75 9.10
N MET A 293 6.51 -17.71 8.41
CA MET A 293 5.60 -18.70 9.03
C MET A 293 6.33 -19.58 10.07
N GLU A 294 7.58 -19.92 9.84
CA GLU A 294 8.42 -20.67 10.78
C GLU A 294 8.76 -19.85 12.04
N LEU A 295 9.05 -18.56 11.89
CA LEU A 295 9.41 -17.66 12.99
C LEU A 295 8.19 -17.14 13.78
N PHE A 296 7.02 -17.10 13.14
CA PHE A 296 5.77 -16.68 13.74
C PHE A 296 4.74 -17.83 13.79
N PRO A 297 5.04 -18.93 14.47
CA PRO A 297 4.16 -20.10 14.48
C PRO A 297 2.80 -19.77 15.10
N GLY A 298 1.72 -20.26 14.48
CA GLY A 298 0.35 -20.07 14.95
C GLY A 298 -0.21 -18.65 14.78
N ARG A 299 0.49 -17.75 14.07
CA ARG A 299 -0.02 -16.43 13.74
C ARG A 299 -0.86 -16.50 12.48
N ALA A 300 -1.90 -15.68 12.42
CA ALA A 300 -2.70 -15.52 11.22
C ALA A 300 -1.94 -14.65 10.21
N PHE A 301 -1.74 -15.17 9.01
CA PHE A 301 -1.21 -14.40 7.88
C PHE A 301 -2.35 -14.03 6.95
N ILE A 302 -2.27 -12.85 6.34
CA ILE A 302 -3.19 -12.37 5.30
C ILE A 302 -2.35 -11.75 4.19
N ASN A 303 -2.48 -12.25 2.97
CA ASN A 303 -1.95 -11.57 1.79
C ASN A 303 -3.04 -10.66 1.23
N ALA A 304 -2.75 -9.37 1.10
CA ALA A 304 -3.70 -8.36 0.60
C ALA A 304 -3.22 -7.82 -0.76
N TYR A 305 -4.04 -8.00 -1.79
CA TYR A 305 -3.80 -7.47 -3.13
C TYR A 305 -4.82 -6.39 -3.49
N GLY A 306 -4.32 -5.30 -4.07
CA GLY A 306 -5.13 -4.18 -4.57
C GLY A 306 -4.25 -3.01 -5.00
N SER A 307 -4.88 -1.91 -5.35
CA SER A 307 -4.22 -0.69 -5.82
C SER A 307 -4.90 0.55 -5.25
N THR A 308 -4.34 1.73 -5.54
CA THR A 308 -4.96 3.01 -5.19
C THR A 308 -6.31 3.16 -5.91
N GLU A 309 -6.38 2.73 -7.14
CA GLU A 309 -7.58 2.78 -8.00
C GLU A 309 -8.72 1.88 -7.52
N THR A 310 -8.46 1.03 -6.54
CA THR A 310 -9.45 0.10 -5.96
C THR A 310 -9.63 0.30 -4.45
N ALA A 311 -9.23 1.44 -3.93
CA ALA A 311 -9.28 1.78 -2.51
C ALA A 311 -8.72 0.66 -1.62
N SER A 312 -7.51 0.17 -1.96
CA SER A 312 -6.76 -0.89 -1.26
C SER A 312 -7.14 -2.32 -1.68
N THR A 313 -7.46 -3.19 -0.72
CA THR A 313 -7.54 -4.65 -0.90
C THR A 313 -8.79 -5.09 -1.64
N ILE A 314 -8.63 -5.84 -2.72
CA ILE A 314 -9.73 -6.40 -3.53
C ILE A 314 -9.70 -7.92 -3.62
N ALA A 315 -8.55 -8.53 -3.35
CA ALA A 315 -8.41 -9.97 -3.23
C ALA A 315 -7.47 -10.29 -2.08
N ALA A 316 -7.69 -11.41 -1.42
CA ALA A 316 -6.87 -11.82 -0.30
C ALA A 316 -6.70 -13.34 -0.20
N LEU A 317 -5.50 -13.77 0.23
CA LEU A 317 -5.34 -15.05 0.90
C LEU A 317 -5.71 -14.85 2.37
N SER A 318 -6.66 -15.66 2.83
CA SER A 318 -7.17 -15.60 4.20
C SER A 318 -6.31 -16.43 5.16
N PRO A 319 -6.45 -16.25 6.48
CA PRO A 319 -5.70 -17.04 7.46
C PRO A 319 -5.79 -18.55 7.28
N GLU A 320 -6.93 -19.05 6.77
CA GLU A 320 -7.19 -20.48 6.55
C GLU A 320 -6.28 -21.08 5.47
N ASP A 321 -5.85 -20.26 4.50
CA ASP A 321 -4.94 -20.69 3.44
C ASP A 321 -3.54 -21.07 3.97
N TYR A 322 -3.16 -20.55 5.14
CA TYR A 322 -1.85 -20.77 5.77
C TYR A 322 -1.84 -21.91 6.79
N ILE A 323 -3.00 -22.52 7.07
CA ILE A 323 -3.10 -23.62 8.05
C ILE A 323 -2.69 -24.92 7.39
N PHE A 324 -1.65 -25.56 7.94
CA PHE A 324 -1.23 -26.92 7.61
C PHE A 324 -1.49 -27.82 8.82
N THR A 325 -2.37 -28.81 8.66
CA THR A 325 -2.77 -29.72 9.76
C THR A 325 -1.77 -30.86 9.94
N GLY A 326 -0.86 -31.04 8.98
CA GLY A 326 0.07 -32.18 8.93
C GLY A 326 -0.57 -33.51 8.54
N LYS A 327 -1.88 -33.49 8.23
CA LYS A 327 -2.64 -34.69 7.80
C LYS A 327 -3.01 -34.63 6.32
N GLU A 328 -2.65 -33.55 5.63
CA GLU A 328 -2.92 -33.39 4.19
C GLU A 328 -2.16 -34.45 3.39
N SER A 329 -2.79 -34.93 2.30
CA SER A 329 -2.07 -35.68 1.27
C SER A 329 -1.00 -34.79 0.62
N GLU A 330 0.03 -35.40 0.05
CA GLU A 330 1.11 -34.69 -0.62
C GLU A 330 0.58 -33.75 -1.72
N ALA A 331 -0.36 -34.20 -2.54
CA ALA A 331 -1.00 -33.40 -3.58
C ALA A 331 -1.75 -32.17 -3.03
N VAL A 332 -2.44 -32.30 -1.90
CA VAL A 332 -3.11 -31.17 -1.23
C VAL A 332 -2.08 -30.19 -0.68
N ARG A 333 -1.02 -30.70 -0.08
CA ARG A 333 0.08 -29.86 0.45
C ARG A 333 0.78 -29.08 -0.65
N GLU A 334 1.14 -29.74 -1.75
CA GLU A 334 1.73 -29.07 -2.93
C GLU A 334 0.83 -27.98 -3.50
N LYS A 335 -0.47 -28.26 -3.63
CA LYS A 335 -1.45 -27.28 -4.09
C LYS A 335 -1.51 -26.06 -3.16
N LYS A 336 -1.52 -26.24 -1.83
CA LYS A 336 -1.46 -25.15 -0.85
C LYS A 336 -0.16 -24.34 -0.98
N LEU A 337 0.99 -25.01 -1.07
CA LEU A 337 2.28 -24.33 -1.23
C LEU A 337 2.33 -23.52 -2.52
N LYS A 338 1.83 -24.07 -3.64
CA LYS A 338 1.71 -23.34 -4.91
C LYS A 338 0.81 -22.10 -4.76
N ARG A 339 -0.31 -22.23 -4.04
CA ARG A 339 -1.21 -21.11 -3.75
C ARG A 339 -0.48 -20.00 -2.99
N LEU A 340 0.21 -20.34 -1.91
CA LEU A 340 0.96 -19.37 -1.10
C LEU A 340 2.12 -18.71 -1.86
N SER A 341 2.69 -19.40 -2.85
CA SER A 341 3.85 -18.88 -3.59
C SER A 341 3.48 -17.93 -4.74
N SER A 342 2.25 -17.99 -5.26
CA SER A 342 1.92 -17.31 -6.52
C SER A 342 0.49 -16.79 -6.64
N SER A 343 -0.42 -17.11 -5.72
CA SER A 343 -1.78 -16.58 -5.73
C SER A 343 -1.88 -15.29 -4.90
N ILE A 344 -2.74 -14.39 -5.36
CA ILE A 344 -3.18 -13.21 -4.60
C ILE A 344 -4.47 -13.45 -3.81
N GLY A 345 -4.95 -14.69 -3.77
CA GLY A 345 -6.16 -15.08 -3.06
C GLY A 345 -7.41 -15.05 -3.92
N LYS A 346 -8.55 -14.92 -3.26
CA LYS A 346 -9.88 -14.81 -3.87
C LYS A 346 -10.36 -13.37 -3.88
N PRO A 347 -11.18 -12.97 -4.85
CA PRO A 347 -11.87 -11.69 -4.81
C PRO A 347 -12.67 -11.54 -3.51
N LEU A 348 -12.69 -10.34 -2.95
CA LEU A 348 -13.59 -9.99 -1.84
C LEU A 348 -15.03 -9.88 -2.35
N GLY A 349 -16.01 -10.08 -1.48
CA GLY A 349 -17.42 -10.25 -1.86
C GLY A 349 -18.08 -9.04 -2.52
N ASP A 350 -17.47 -7.86 -2.42
CA ASP A 350 -17.94 -6.60 -3.00
C ASP A 350 -17.31 -6.26 -4.36
N VAL A 351 -16.41 -7.10 -4.88
CA VAL A 351 -15.68 -6.87 -6.13
C VAL A 351 -15.89 -8.03 -7.10
N GLU A 352 -16.27 -7.71 -8.32
CA GLU A 352 -16.27 -8.68 -9.43
C GLU A 352 -14.93 -8.61 -10.15
N VAL A 353 -14.33 -9.76 -10.41
CA VAL A 353 -13.08 -9.90 -11.16
C VAL A 353 -13.29 -10.84 -12.34
N GLN A 354 -12.75 -10.47 -13.49
CA GLN A 354 -12.70 -11.32 -14.67
C GLN A 354 -11.30 -11.36 -15.24
N ILE A 355 -11.00 -12.45 -15.93
CA ILE A 355 -9.81 -12.57 -16.77
C ILE A 355 -10.29 -12.50 -18.22
N ARG A 356 -9.75 -11.55 -18.99
CA ARG A 356 -10.19 -11.28 -20.36
C ARG A 356 -9.08 -11.38 -21.38
N ASP A 357 -9.41 -11.79 -22.59
CA ASP A 357 -8.52 -11.74 -23.75
C ASP A 357 -8.39 -10.29 -24.31
N GLU A 358 -7.56 -10.11 -25.32
CA GLU A 358 -7.36 -8.82 -25.99
C GLU A 358 -8.65 -8.29 -26.67
N GLY A 359 -9.57 -9.18 -27.02
CA GLY A 359 -10.90 -8.84 -27.56
C GLY A 359 -11.93 -8.45 -26.50
N GLY A 360 -11.59 -8.54 -25.21
CA GLY A 360 -12.46 -8.22 -24.09
C GLY A 360 -13.41 -9.36 -23.67
N LYS A 361 -13.26 -10.57 -24.23
CA LYS A 361 -14.04 -11.75 -23.86
C LYS A 361 -13.50 -12.40 -22.60
N ALA A 362 -14.38 -12.75 -21.66
CA ALA A 362 -14.01 -13.50 -20.46
C ALA A 362 -13.43 -14.87 -20.81
N LEU A 363 -12.31 -15.20 -20.21
CA LEU A 363 -11.60 -16.47 -20.40
C LEU A 363 -12.00 -17.49 -19.35
N PRO A 364 -12.01 -18.79 -19.70
CA PRO A 364 -12.22 -19.87 -18.75
C PRO A 364 -11.03 -20.00 -17.77
N VAL A 365 -11.23 -20.80 -16.72
CA VAL A 365 -10.17 -21.13 -15.73
C VAL A 365 -8.90 -21.61 -16.42
N ARG A 366 -7.74 -21.31 -15.82
CA ARG A 366 -6.40 -21.65 -16.30
C ARG A 366 -5.93 -20.93 -17.58
N GLN A 367 -6.76 -20.11 -18.20
CA GLN A 367 -6.33 -19.29 -19.33
C GLN A 367 -5.84 -17.92 -18.83
N ILE A 368 -4.68 -17.51 -19.33
CA ILE A 368 -4.04 -16.26 -18.97
C ILE A 368 -4.62 -15.12 -19.81
N GLY A 369 -5.00 -14.04 -19.14
CA GLY A 369 -5.49 -12.83 -19.77
C GLY A 369 -5.32 -11.62 -18.85
N GLU A 370 -5.86 -10.48 -19.26
CA GLU A 370 -5.88 -9.26 -18.46
C GLU A 370 -6.85 -9.41 -17.29
N VAL A 371 -6.39 -9.04 -16.09
CA VAL A 371 -7.24 -8.97 -14.89
C VAL A 371 -8.03 -7.67 -14.94
N VAL A 372 -9.33 -7.76 -15.08
CA VAL A 372 -10.24 -6.62 -15.05
C VAL A 372 -11.21 -6.74 -13.89
N MET A 373 -11.68 -5.61 -13.38
CA MET A 373 -12.57 -5.64 -12.22
C MET A 373 -13.60 -4.53 -12.25
N ARG A 374 -14.69 -4.72 -11.51
CA ARG A 374 -15.66 -3.70 -11.21
C ARG A 374 -16.23 -3.91 -9.81
N GLY A 375 -16.72 -2.82 -9.23
CA GLY A 375 -17.34 -2.84 -7.89
C GLY A 375 -17.39 -1.43 -7.32
N PRO A 376 -18.06 -1.27 -6.20
CA PRO A 376 -18.29 0.06 -5.60
C PRO A 376 -17.01 0.74 -5.11
N ARG A 377 -15.91 -0.01 -4.92
CA ARG A 377 -14.62 0.53 -4.48
C ARG A 377 -13.67 0.87 -5.62
N VAL A 378 -14.04 0.56 -6.86
CA VAL A 378 -13.25 0.94 -8.03
C VAL A 378 -13.42 2.43 -8.29
N MET A 379 -12.33 3.15 -8.48
CA MET A 379 -12.34 4.59 -8.77
C MET A 379 -13.30 4.92 -9.91
N LYS A 380 -13.92 6.09 -9.87
CA LYS A 380 -14.75 6.61 -10.97
C LYS A 380 -13.93 7.15 -12.14
N GLY A 381 -12.66 7.47 -11.90
CA GLY A 381 -11.70 7.98 -12.88
C GLY A 381 -10.53 8.69 -12.24
N TYR A 382 -9.55 9.12 -13.04
CA TYR A 382 -8.45 9.95 -12.58
C TYR A 382 -8.84 11.41 -12.48
N TRP A 383 -8.38 12.09 -11.44
CA TRP A 383 -8.66 13.50 -11.19
C TRP A 383 -8.17 14.39 -12.31
N LYS A 384 -9.11 15.12 -12.95
CA LYS A 384 -8.84 16.04 -14.08
C LYS A 384 -8.06 15.39 -15.24
N ASP A 385 -8.28 14.10 -15.52
CA ASP A 385 -7.57 13.38 -16.59
C ASP A 385 -8.50 12.38 -17.30
N GLU A 386 -9.35 12.91 -18.16
CA GLU A 386 -10.34 12.13 -18.93
C GLU A 386 -9.68 11.13 -19.88
N GLU A 387 -8.54 11.50 -20.48
CA GLU A 387 -7.83 10.64 -21.43
C GLU A 387 -7.30 9.37 -20.75
N LYS A 388 -6.64 9.53 -19.58
CA LYS A 388 -6.17 8.38 -18.81
C LYS A 388 -7.32 7.59 -18.21
N THR A 389 -8.42 8.27 -17.82
CA THR A 389 -9.64 7.59 -17.36
C THR A 389 -10.21 6.69 -18.45
N ALA A 390 -10.38 7.20 -19.66
CA ALA A 390 -10.89 6.41 -20.79
C ALA A 390 -10.00 5.19 -21.12
N LYS A 391 -8.67 5.31 -20.96
CA LYS A 391 -7.73 4.18 -21.15
C LYS A 391 -7.77 3.16 -20.02
N ALA A 392 -8.14 3.60 -18.81
CA ALA A 392 -8.18 2.73 -17.63
C ALA A 392 -9.42 1.84 -17.58
N PHE A 393 -10.43 2.09 -18.41
CA PHE A 393 -11.66 1.31 -18.43
C PHE A 393 -11.88 0.65 -19.79
N THR A 394 -12.54 -0.51 -19.77
CA THR A 394 -13.06 -1.15 -20.96
C THR A 394 -14.35 -0.43 -21.42
N LYS A 395 -14.79 -0.65 -22.66
CA LYS A 395 -16.03 -0.02 -23.19
C LYS A 395 -17.29 -0.39 -22.40
N ASP A 396 -17.30 -1.53 -21.73
CA ASP A 396 -18.39 -2.03 -20.87
C ASP A 396 -18.16 -1.75 -19.37
N GLY A 397 -17.23 -0.80 -19.04
CA GLY A 397 -17.08 -0.22 -17.71
C GLY A 397 -16.25 -1.02 -16.71
N TRP A 398 -15.43 -1.98 -17.14
CA TRP A 398 -14.49 -2.68 -16.26
C TRP A 398 -13.17 -1.91 -16.16
N TYR A 399 -12.69 -1.78 -14.93
CA TYR A 399 -11.36 -1.22 -14.69
C TYR A 399 -10.27 -2.22 -15.08
N ARG A 400 -9.28 -1.75 -15.84
CA ARG A 400 -8.11 -2.49 -16.26
C ARG A 400 -7.01 -2.35 -15.19
N THR A 401 -6.67 -3.44 -14.51
CA THR A 401 -5.61 -3.37 -13.49
C THR A 401 -4.21 -3.17 -14.08
N GLY A 402 -4.04 -3.55 -15.34
CA GLY A 402 -2.75 -3.68 -15.99
C GLY A 402 -1.97 -4.92 -15.52
N ASP A 403 -2.57 -5.77 -14.69
CA ASP A 403 -2.01 -7.07 -14.32
C ASP A 403 -2.60 -8.15 -15.21
N THR A 404 -1.85 -9.22 -15.43
CA THR A 404 -2.29 -10.43 -16.12
C THR A 404 -2.31 -11.60 -15.16
N GLY A 405 -3.21 -12.55 -15.40
CA GLY A 405 -3.36 -13.69 -14.52
C GLY A 405 -4.40 -14.69 -15.01
N TYR A 406 -4.75 -15.65 -14.17
CA TYR A 406 -5.79 -16.64 -14.41
C TYR A 406 -6.48 -17.06 -13.11
N PHE A 407 -7.70 -17.58 -13.21
CA PHE A 407 -8.37 -18.27 -12.11
C PHE A 407 -8.03 -19.75 -12.11
N ASP A 408 -7.93 -20.35 -10.92
CA ASP A 408 -8.04 -21.80 -10.77
C ASP A 408 -9.51 -22.24 -10.55
N GLU A 409 -9.73 -23.56 -10.45
CA GLU A 409 -11.06 -24.16 -10.29
C GLU A 409 -11.69 -23.83 -8.92
N GLU A 410 -10.91 -23.37 -7.96
CA GLU A 410 -11.38 -22.98 -6.62
C GLU A 410 -11.62 -21.46 -6.51
N GLY A 411 -11.41 -20.71 -7.60
CA GLY A 411 -11.61 -19.27 -7.66
C GLY A 411 -10.46 -18.43 -7.09
N TYR A 412 -9.25 -19.01 -6.96
CA TYR A 412 -8.05 -18.24 -6.63
C TYR A 412 -7.47 -17.59 -7.88
N ILE A 413 -7.02 -16.36 -7.73
CA ILE A 413 -6.35 -15.60 -8.77
C ILE A 413 -4.84 -15.81 -8.67
N TYR A 414 -4.22 -16.16 -9.78
CA TYR A 414 -2.76 -16.26 -9.92
C TYR A 414 -2.30 -15.19 -10.87
N LEU A 415 -1.46 -14.26 -10.39
CA LEU A 415 -0.87 -13.26 -11.26
C LEU A 415 0.29 -13.87 -12.06
N THR A 416 0.41 -13.42 -13.30
CA THR A 416 1.53 -13.76 -14.19
C THR A 416 2.40 -12.55 -14.51
N GLY A 417 2.10 -11.39 -13.91
CA GLY A 417 2.86 -10.17 -13.99
C GLY A 417 2.05 -8.98 -14.51
N ARG A 418 2.73 -7.87 -14.75
CA ARG A 418 2.16 -6.70 -15.41
C ARG A 418 2.12 -6.93 -16.91
N SER A 419 1.09 -6.46 -17.58
CA SER A 419 0.99 -6.51 -19.05
C SER A 419 2.22 -5.90 -19.73
N ASP A 420 2.74 -4.81 -19.15
CA ASP A 420 3.94 -4.10 -19.64
C ASP A 420 5.27 -4.77 -19.25
N ASP A 421 5.27 -5.66 -18.25
CA ASP A 421 6.46 -6.34 -17.74
C ASP A 421 6.58 -7.77 -18.24
N LEU A 422 5.49 -8.36 -18.76
CA LEU A 422 5.51 -9.70 -19.34
C LEU A 422 6.52 -9.78 -20.49
N ILE A 423 7.35 -10.81 -20.44
CA ILE A 423 8.36 -11.05 -21.45
C ILE A 423 7.74 -11.92 -22.55
N LYS A 424 7.62 -11.37 -23.76
CA LYS A 424 7.02 -12.07 -24.90
C LYS A 424 8.12 -12.75 -25.71
N ARG A 425 8.29 -14.06 -25.53
CA ARG A 425 9.35 -14.83 -26.17
C ARG A 425 8.78 -15.87 -27.14
N GLY A 426 8.93 -15.63 -28.44
CA GLY A 426 8.52 -16.60 -29.46
C GLY A 426 7.05 -17.03 -29.38
N GLY A 427 6.16 -16.12 -28.98
CA GLY A 427 4.74 -16.40 -28.78
C GLY A 427 4.37 -16.85 -27.37
N GLU A 428 5.33 -17.16 -26.50
CA GLU A 428 5.11 -17.54 -25.11
C GLU A 428 5.26 -16.35 -24.16
N TYR A 429 4.43 -16.32 -23.12
CA TYR A 429 4.51 -15.33 -22.07
C TYR A 429 5.32 -15.86 -20.88
N ILE A 430 6.32 -15.07 -20.43
CA ILE A 430 7.12 -15.40 -19.27
C ILE A 430 6.84 -14.36 -18.18
N SER A 431 6.40 -14.84 -17.02
CA SER A 431 6.27 -14.01 -15.81
C SER A 431 7.65 -13.71 -15.22
N PRO A 432 8.03 -12.43 -15.08
CA PRO A 432 9.24 -12.08 -14.34
C PRO A 432 9.24 -12.66 -12.92
N GLU A 433 8.12 -12.61 -12.23
CA GLU A 433 7.97 -13.07 -10.84
C GLU A 433 8.21 -14.57 -10.68
N GLU A 434 7.80 -15.38 -11.66
CA GLU A 434 8.07 -16.82 -11.66
C GLU A 434 9.57 -17.12 -11.71
N VAL A 435 10.31 -16.40 -12.53
CA VAL A 435 11.76 -16.53 -12.64
C VAL A 435 12.46 -15.96 -11.42
N GLU A 436 11.99 -14.82 -10.90
CA GLU A 436 12.49 -14.18 -9.68
C GLU A 436 12.35 -15.09 -8.47
N ASN A 437 11.23 -15.80 -8.31
CA ASN A 437 11.02 -16.76 -7.22
C ASN A 437 12.09 -17.87 -7.21
N VAL A 438 12.48 -18.37 -8.39
CA VAL A 438 13.57 -19.33 -8.50
C VAL A 438 14.91 -18.70 -8.15
N LEU A 439 15.17 -17.46 -8.58
CA LEU A 439 16.39 -16.73 -8.22
C LEU A 439 16.49 -16.47 -6.72
N TYR A 440 15.39 -16.10 -6.07
CA TYR A 440 15.33 -15.90 -4.61
C TYR A 440 15.58 -17.18 -3.80
N SER A 441 15.31 -18.35 -4.37
CA SER A 441 15.60 -19.64 -3.72
C SER A 441 17.09 -20.03 -3.79
N HIS A 442 17.90 -19.32 -4.58
CA HIS A 442 19.34 -19.56 -4.64
C HIS A 442 20.05 -19.06 -3.38
N PRO A 443 20.91 -19.87 -2.72
CA PRO A 443 21.48 -19.55 -1.39
C PRO A 443 22.31 -18.27 -1.34
N LYS A 444 22.89 -17.84 -2.47
CA LYS A 444 23.74 -16.65 -2.58
C LYS A 444 22.98 -15.38 -3.00
N VAL A 445 21.71 -15.49 -3.42
CA VAL A 445 20.92 -14.35 -3.88
C VAL A 445 20.25 -13.65 -2.72
N GLU A 446 20.40 -12.35 -2.65
CA GLU A 446 19.70 -11.47 -1.72
C GLU A 446 18.44 -10.89 -2.32
N GLU A 447 18.56 -10.34 -3.54
CA GLU A 447 17.45 -9.78 -4.31
C GLU A 447 17.62 -10.09 -5.79
N ALA A 448 16.49 -10.21 -6.48
CA ALA A 448 16.49 -10.42 -7.93
C ALA A 448 15.34 -9.67 -8.59
N ALA A 449 15.60 -9.19 -9.80
CA ALA A 449 14.59 -8.70 -10.73
C ALA A 449 14.84 -9.29 -12.11
N VAL A 450 13.77 -9.56 -12.85
CA VAL A 450 13.86 -10.08 -14.21
C VAL A 450 13.20 -9.09 -15.16
N ILE A 451 13.90 -8.79 -16.26
CA ILE A 451 13.42 -7.90 -17.33
C ILE A 451 13.47 -8.59 -18.67
N GLY A 452 12.55 -8.25 -19.56
CA GLY A 452 12.62 -8.59 -20.96
C GLY A 452 13.62 -7.68 -21.69
N VAL A 453 14.54 -8.26 -22.43
CA VAL A 453 15.44 -7.52 -23.33
C VAL A 453 15.16 -7.94 -24.76
N SER A 454 15.33 -7.02 -25.71
CA SER A 454 15.08 -7.29 -27.13
C SER A 454 16.03 -8.36 -27.68
N ASP A 455 15.47 -9.27 -28.48
CA ASP A 455 16.19 -10.36 -29.15
C ASP A 455 15.66 -10.50 -30.59
N LEU A 456 16.58 -10.66 -31.54
CA LEU A 456 16.24 -10.69 -32.98
C LEU A 456 15.48 -11.96 -33.38
N GLU A 457 15.72 -13.08 -32.70
CA GLU A 457 15.10 -14.38 -33.02
C GLU A 457 13.80 -14.58 -32.27
N TRP A 458 13.75 -14.19 -31.00
CA TRP A 458 12.66 -14.51 -30.06
C TRP A 458 11.77 -13.33 -29.70
N GLY A 459 12.06 -12.13 -30.25
CA GLY A 459 11.42 -10.88 -29.87
C GLY A 459 11.92 -10.34 -28.54
N GLN A 460 11.76 -11.12 -27.47
CA GLN A 460 12.34 -10.82 -26.15
C GLN A 460 12.94 -12.08 -25.51
N ILE A 461 13.93 -11.86 -24.65
CA ILE A 461 14.52 -12.90 -23.80
C ILE A 461 14.63 -12.39 -22.35
N PRO A 462 14.51 -13.26 -21.33
CA PRO A 462 14.67 -12.86 -19.95
C PRO A 462 16.14 -12.61 -19.57
N LYS A 463 16.39 -11.47 -18.91
CA LYS A 463 17.66 -11.09 -18.28
C LYS A 463 17.43 -10.94 -16.77
N ALA A 464 18.27 -11.57 -15.96
CA ALA A 464 18.24 -11.43 -14.51
C ALA A 464 19.17 -10.31 -14.04
N VAL A 465 18.68 -9.46 -13.13
CA VAL A 465 19.44 -8.45 -12.41
C VAL A 465 19.47 -8.87 -10.95
N VAL A 466 20.64 -9.19 -10.41
CA VAL A 466 20.79 -9.91 -9.14
C VAL A 466 21.64 -9.11 -8.17
N VAL A 467 21.18 -9.03 -6.92
CA VAL A 467 21.96 -8.58 -5.76
C VAL A 467 22.39 -9.82 -4.99
N LEU A 468 23.68 -9.99 -4.78
CA LEU A 468 24.21 -11.09 -3.96
C LEU A 468 24.18 -10.73 -2.47
N LYS A 469 24.07 -11.75 -1.63
CA LYS A 469 24.22 -11.60 -0.18
C LYS A 469 25.61 -11.03 0.16
N LYS A 470 25.70 -10.32 1.26
CA LYS A 470 26.95 -9.68 1.69
C LYS A 470 28.05 -10.72 1.93
N GLY A 471 29.21 -10.48 1.33
CA GLY A 471 30.40 -11.32 1.50
C GLY A 471 30.42 -12.61 0.69
N VAL A 472 29.46 -12.82 -0.22
CA VAL A 472 29.47 -13.99 -1.14
C VAL A 472 29.74 -13.56 -2.57
N THR A 473 30.24 -14.49 -3.37
CA THR A 473 30.47 -14.33 -4.82
C THR A 473 29.76 -15.43 -5.58
N ALA A 474 29.29 -15.12 -6.76
CA ALA A 474 28.74 -16.08 -7.72
C ALA A 474 29.12 -15.65 -9.15
N THR A 475 29.10 -16.58 -10.08
CA THR A 475 29.23 -16.25 -11.51
C THR A 475 27.85 -16.24 -12.18
N PRO A 476 27.67 -15.53 -13.31
CA PRO A 476 26.43 -15.58 -14.08
C PRO A 476 26.03 -17.01 -14.46
N GLU A 477 27.01 -17.85 -14.81
CA GLU A 477 26.82 -19.24 -15.19
C GLU A 477 26.27 -20.08 -14.04
N GLU A 478 26.74 -19.86 -12.81
CA GLU A 478 26.23 -20.53 -11.59
C GLU A 478 24.74 -20.24 -11.40
N ILE A 479 24.35 -18.97 -11.50
CA ILE A 479 22.95 -18.55 -11.35
C ILE A 479 22.09 -19.11 -12.49
N MET A 480 22.56 -19.06 -13.72
CA MET A 480 21.84 -19.61 -14.88
C MET A 480 21.67 -21.14 -14.79
N GLU A 481 22.68 -21.86 -14.32
CA GLU A 481 22.59 -23.31 -14.14
C GLU A 481 21.60 -23.69 -13.07
N TYR A 482 21.55 -22.93 -11.96
CA TYR A 482 20.53 -23.11 -10.92
C TYR A 482 19.11 -22.94 -11.49
N CYS A 483 18.89 -21.91 -12.31
CA CYS A 483 17.62 -21.71 -13.00
C CYS A 483 17.31 -22.84 -14.01
N ARG A 484 18.34 -23.42 -14.63
CA ARG A 484 18.19 -24.52 -15.61
C ARG A 484 17.55 -25.76 -14.99
N ALA A 485 17.86 -26.06 -13.75
CA ALA A 485 17.32 -27.20 -13.03
C ALA A 485 15.83 -27.06 -12.67
N GLN A 486 15.31 -25.82 -12.61
CA GLN A 486 13.98 -25.55 -12.04
C GLN A 486 12.99 -24.90 -13.02
N LEU A 487 13.47 -24.32 -14.14
CA LEU A 487 12.64 -23.61 -15.10
C LEU A 487 12.61 -24.30 -16.46
N ALA A 488 11.46 -24.24 -17.10
CA ALA A 488 11.31 -24.61 -18.51
C ALA A 488 12.29 -23.81 -19.38
N SER A 489 12.78 -24.39 -20.46
CA SER A 489 13.88 -23.82 -21.26
C SER A 489 13.63 -22.40 -21.77
N TYR A 490 12.39 -22.08 -22.13
CA TYR A 490 12.04 -20.76 -22.65
C TYR A 490 11.99 -19.68 -21.55
N LYS A 491 11.78 -20.06 -20.28
CA LYS A 491 11.71 -19.14 -19.12
C LYS A 491 13.08 -18.78 -18.52
N ARG A 492 14.12 -19.53 -18.87
CA ARG A 492 15.45 -19.39 -18.28
C ARG A 492 16.10 -18.06 -18.65
N PRO A 493 16.68 -17.33 -17.70
CA PRO A 493 17.49 -16.16 -18.01
C PRO A 493 18.60 -16.49 -18.99
N ARG A 494 18.78 -15.67 -20.01
CA ARG A 494 19.85 -15.78 -21.00
C ARG A 494 21.10 -15.02 -20.60
N SER A 495 20.97 -14.11 -19.67
CA SER A 495 22.08 -13.38 -19.06
C SER A 495 21.74 -12.99 -17.63
N VAL A 496 22.79 -12.85 -16.82
CA VAL A 496 22.73 -12.39 -15.43
C VAL A 496 23.70 -11.25 -15.27
N ILE A 497 23.26 -10.18 -14.62
CA ILE A 497 24.13 -9.09 -14.19
C ILE A 497 24.03 -8.93 -12.68
N PHE A 498 25.14 -8.59 -12.04
CA PHE A 498 25.18 -8.30 -10.62
C PHE A 498 25.20 -6.81 -10.38
N VAL A 499 24.39 -6.36 -9.42
CA VAL A 499 24.31 -4.96 -8.99
C VAL A 499 24.37 -4.88 -7.47
N ASN A 500 24.69 -3.71 -6.93
CA ASN A 500 24.76 -3.50 -5.48
C ASN A 500 23.36 -3.36 -4.86
N GLU A 501 22.41 -2.80 -5.61
CA GLU A 501 21.03 -2.58 -5.16
C GLU A 501 20.08 -2.54 -6.36
N LEU A 502 18.79 -2.87 -6.12
CA LEU A 502 17.73 -2.71 -7.11
C LEU A 502 17.01 -1.38 -6.89
N PRO A 503 16.65 -0.64 -7.98
CA PRO A 503 15.85 0.57 -7.87
C PRO A 503 14.43 0.23 -7.38
N LYS A 504 13.97 0.92 -6.34
CA LYS A 504 12.68 0.67 -5.69
C LYS A 504 11.87 1.94 -5.50
N THR A 505 10.56 1.78 -5.43
CA THR A 505 9.65 2.84 -4.93
C THR A 505 9.83 3.00 -3.41
N ALA A 506 9.22 4.05 -2.86
CA ALA A 506 9.16 4.29 -1.42
C ALA A 506 8.54 3.13 -0.61
N THR A 507 7.70 2.32 -1.24
CA THR A 507 7.08 1.11 -0.67
C THR A 507 7.85 -0.17 -0.95
N GLY A 508 9.10 -0.07 -1.45
CA GLY A 508 9.94 -1.24 -1.71
C GLY A 508 9.63 -1.99 -3.01
N LYS A 509 8.71 -1.49 -3.86
CA LYS A 509 8.41 -2.11 -5.16
C LYS A 509 9.53 -1.85 -6.16
N ILE A 510 10.01 -2.90 -6.83
CA ILE A 510 11.08 -2.81 -7.84
C ILE A 510 10.60 -2.00 -9.06
N LEU A 511 11.43 -1.06 -9.50
CA LEU A 511 11.19 -0.21 -10.67
C LEU A 511 11.79 -0.86 -11.93
N ARG A 512 11.11 -1.87 -12.49
CA ARG A 512 11.59 -2.60 -13.67
C ARG A 512 11.83 -1.70 -14.89
N ARG A 513 11.07 -0.59 -15.02
CA ARG A 513 11.32 0.39 -16.07
C ARG A 513 12.74 0.95 -15.99
N VAL A 514 13.19 1.35 -14.80
CA VAL A 514 14.57 1.85 -14.61
C VAL A 514 15.59 0.79 -14.97
N LEU A 515 15.33 -0.47 -14.62
CA LEU A 515 16.21 -1.58 -14.99
C LEU A 515 16.23 -1.82 -16.50
N ARG A 516 15.08 -1.71 -17.19
CA ARG A 516 15.01 -1.81 -18.66
C ARG A 516 15.77 -0.66 -19.33
N ASP A 517 15.64 0.58 -18.82
CA ASP A 517 16.36 1.74 -19.36
C ASP A 517 17.88 1.58 -19.22
N GLN A 518 18.34 1.01 -18.09
CA GLN A 518 19.76 0.82 -17.79
C GLN A 518 20.38 -0.43 -18.47
N TYR A 519 19.64 -1.53 -18.50
CA TYR A 519 20.16 -2.85 -18.84
C TYR A 519 19.40 -3.55 -19.97
N GLY A 520 18.36 -2.92 -20.52
CA GLY A 520 17.50 -3.51 -21.56
C GLY A 520 18.07 -3.51 -22.97
N LYS A 521 19.20 -2.84 -23.21
CA LYS A 521 19.88 -2.92 -24.51
C LYS A 521 20.55 -4.28 -24.63
N SER A 522 20.38 -4.92 -25.80
CA SER A 522 21.18 -6.10 -26.16
C SER A 522 22.68 -5.73 -26.11
N ALA A 523 23.48 -6.58 -25.47
CA ALA A 523 24.93 -6.46 -25.54
C ALA A 523 25.41 -6.75 -26.96
#